data_c2e0d68ac812c955a8dd5818e80dd722
#
_entry.id   c2e0d68ac812c955a8dd5818e80dd722
#
_cell.length_a   1.000
_cell.length_b   1.000
_cell.length_c   1.000
_cell.angle_alpha   90.00
_cell.angle_beta   90.00
_cell.angle_gamma   90.00
#
_symmetry.space_group_name_H-M   'P 1'
#
loop_
_entity.id
_entity.type
_entity.pdbx_description
1 polymer ?
#
loop_
_entity_poly.entity_id
_entity_poly.type
_entity_poly.pdbx_seq_one_letter_code
_entity_poly.pdbx_strand_id
1 'polypeptide(L)'
;MTAGLIAALVAVAAGLVAVAWRLRAPHLDRRPRNRRILVPFTGGALDPTVLAAAIRIARAEDAKLVPAYLILVPLEYAPDVAMQQQVTVAMPMLEAIEHAALRSGVPVDARIESGRTPIHALQRLWNAESFDRIVVPAPIGRNPGFSAKDLAWMLTHAPSETLILRPDPS
;
A
#
# COMPACT_ATOMS: atom_id res chain seq x y z
N MET A 1 -44.83 -44.88 4.29
CA MET A 1 -44.16 -44.36 3.07
C MET A 1 -43.81 -42.87 3.15
N THR A 2 -44.27 -42.08 4.11
CA THR A 2 -44.04 -40.62 4.21
C THR A 2 -42.72 -40.21 4.84
N ALA A 3 -42.16 -41.02 5.75
CA ALA A 3 -40.92 -40.70 6.45
C ALA A 3 -39.68 -40.68 5.55
N GLY A 4 -39.62 -41.59 4.55
CA GLY A 4 -38.51 -41.64 3.61
C GLY A 4 -38.43 -40.44 2.64
N LEU A 5 -39.59 -39.92 2.27
CA LEU A 5 -39.71 -38.75 1.37
C LEU A 5 -39.24 -37.46 2.04
N ILE A 6 -39.56 -37.33 3.33
CA ILE A 6 -39.13 -36.15 4.13
C ILE A 6 -37.59 -36.17 4.33
N ALA A 7 -37.01 -37.34 4.63
CA ALA A 7 -35.55 -37.46 4.79
C ALA A 7 -34.80 -37.15 3.50
N ALA A 8 -35.32 -37.57 2.36
CA ALA A 8 -34.72 -37.29 1.04
C ALA A 8 -34.77 -35.77 0.72
N LEU A 9 -35.88 -35.10 1.02
CA LEU A 9 -36.06 -33.65 0.82
C LEU A 9 -35.10 -32.81 1.67
N VAL A 10 -34.89 -33.22 2.93
CA VAL A 10 -33.96 -32.54 3.86
C VAL A 10 -32.53 -32.73 3.39
N ALA A 11 -32.14 -33.91 2.90
CA ALA A 11 -30.80 -34.17 2.37
C ALA A 11 -30.51 -33.32 1.10
N VAL A 12 -31.48 -33.18 0.21
CA VAL A 12 -31.35 -32.33 -0.99
C VAL A 12 -31.25 -30.85 -0.62
N ALA A 13 -32.07 -30.39 0.31
CA ALA A 13 -32.02 -28.99 0.79
C ALA A 13 -30.68 -28.67 1.46
N ALA A 14 -30.15 -29.56 2.30
CA ALA A 14 -28.83 -29.39 2.93
C ALA A 14 -27.70 -29.38 1.89
N GLY A 15 -27.77 -30.23 0.85
CA GLY A 15 -26.84 -30.25 -0.28
C GLY A 15 -26.85 -28.94 -1.07
N LEU A 16 -28.03 -28.38 -1.36
CA LEU A 16 -28.18 -27.11 -2.07
C LEU A 16 -27.66 -25.94 -1.26
N VAL A 17 -27.88 -25.92 0.06
CA VAL A 17 -27.34 -24.89 0.95
C VAL A 17 -25.81 -24.96 1.01
N ALA A 18 -25.23 -26.16 1.11
CA ALA A 18 -23.77 -26.33 1.11
C ALA A 18 -23.12 -25.92 -0.22
N VAL A 19 -23.77 -26.20 -1.36
CA VAL A 19 -23.33 -25.74 -2.68
C VAL A 19 -23.47 -24.24 -2.81
N ALA A 20 -24.58 -23.65 -2.37
CA ALA A 20 -24.79 -22.20 -2.37
C ALA A 20 -23.78 -21.47 -1.47
N TRP A 21 -23.39 -22.05 -0.34
CA TRP A 21 -22.33 -21.54 0.54
C TRP A 21 -20.96 -21.62 -0.12
N ARG A 22 -20.65 -22.72 -0.83
CA ARG A 22 -19.40 -22.83 -1.60
C ARG A 22 -19.33 -21.87 -2.78
N LEU A 23 -20.48 -21.59 -3.42
CA LEU A 23 -20.55 -20.62 -4.53
C LEU A 23 -20.56 -19.17 -4.04
N ARG A 24 -21.01 -18.92 -2.80
CA ARG A 24 -20.95 -17.60 -2.15
C ARG A 24 -19.71 -17.35 -1.31
N ALA A 25 -18.90 -18.38 -1.04
CA ALA A 25 -17.57 -18.12 -0.51
C ALA A 25 -16.89 -17.20 -1.54
N PRO A 26 -16.49 -15.96 -1.15
CA PRO A 26 -15.67 -15.16 -2.05
C PRO A 26 -14.52 -16.07 -2.44
N HIS A 27 -14.32 -16.29 -3.74
CA HIS A 27 -13.13 -16.92 -4.23
C HIS A 27 -11.97 -16.04 -3.77
N LEU A 28 -11.50 -16.30 -2.56
CA LEU A 28 -10.14 -15.97 -2.18
C LEU A 28 -9.31 -16.79 -3.16
N ASP A 29 -9.06 -16.17 -4.30
CA ASP A 29 -8.12 -16.66 -5.29
C ASP A 29 -6.78 -16.72 -4.56
N ARG A 30 -6.55 -17.85 -3.87
CA ARG A 30 -5.34 -18.16 -3.11
C ARG A 30 -4.18 -18.48 -4.06
N ARG A 31 -4.10 -17.76 -5.16
CA ARG A 31 -2.79 -17.56 -5.76
C ARG A 31 -2.00 -16.71 -4.78
N PRO A 32 -0.76 -17.06 -4.45
CA PRO A 32 0.14 -16.15 -3.80
C PRO A 32 0.35 -14.98 -4.80
N ARG A 33 -0.60 -14.09 -4.85
CA ARG A 33 -0.41 -12.80 -5.49
C ARG A 33 0.62 -12.13 -4.63
N ASN A 34 1.76 -11.93 -5.21
CA ASN A 34 2.83 -11.11 -4.66
C ASN A 34 2.36 -9.64 -4.68
N ARG A 35 1.22 -9.40 -3.99
CA ARG A 35 0.59 -8.09 -3.93
C ARG A 35 1.55 -7.12 -3.30
N ARG A 36 1.64 -5.93 -3.87
CA ARG A 36 2.56 -4.88 -3.46
C ARG A 36 1.80 -3.61 -3.18
N ILE A 37 1.95 -3.10 -1.96
CA ILE A 37 1.33 -1.86 -1.53
C ILE A 37 2.41 -0.81 -1.40
N LEU A 38 2.40 0.17 -2.31
CA LEU A 38 3.32 1.29 -2.32
C LEU A 38 2.89 2.34 -1.27
N VAL A 39 3.82 2.79 -0.46
CA VAL A 39 3.64 3.89 0.50
C VAL A 39 4.71 4.95 0.25
N PRO A 40 4.47 5.88 -0.68
CA PRO A 40 5.45 6.92 -0.98
C PRO A 40 5.41 8.03 0.07
N PHE A 41 6.58 8.58 0.41
CA PHE A 41 6.70 9.73 1.30
C PHE A 41 7.96 10.56 0.98
N THR A 42 7.95 11.83 1.37
CA THR A 42 9.04 12.78 1.12
C THR A 42 9.36 13.59 2.38
N GLY A 43 10.58 14.07 2.50
CA GLY A 43 10.98 15.21 3.35
C GLY A 43 10.86 15.06 4.86
N GLY A 44 10.47 13.90 5.37
CA GLY A 44 10.32 13.65 6.80
C GLY A 44 9.89 12.24 7.11
N ALA A 45 9.68 11.91 8.38
CA ALA A 45 9.16 10.62 8.79
C ALA A 45 7.74 10.41 8.24
N LEU A 46 7.44 9.19 7.83
CA LEU A 46 6.08 8.79 7.50
C LEU A 46 5.22 8.88 8.76
N ASP A 47 4.04 9.49 8.64
CA ASP A 47 3.10 9.60 9.75
C ASP A 47 2.76 8.22 10.34
N PRO A 48 2.88 8.02 11.67
CA PRO A 48 2.64 6.73 12.31
C PRO A 48 1.24 6.17 12.08
N THR A 49 0.22 7.03 11.96
CA THR A 49 -1.16 6.62 11.70
C THR A 49 -1.32 6.06 10.29
N VAL A 50 -0.68 6.70 9.31
CA VAL A 50 -0.66 6.24 7.92
C VAL A 50 0.11 4.93 7.81
N LEU A 51 1.26 4.83 8.47
CA LEU A 51 2.05 3.59 8.51
C LEU A 51 1.25 2.44 9.13
N ALA A 52 0.60 2.66 10.28
CA ALA A 52 -0.21 1.66 10.94
C ALA A 52 -1.39 1.20 10.06
N ALA A 53 -2.03 2.13 9.35
CA ALA A 53 -3.10 1.81 8.40
C ALA A 53 -2.57 0.99 7.21
N ALA A 54 -1.44 1.38 6.62
CA ALA A 54 -0.80 0.66 5.52
C ALA A 54 -0.40 -0.77 5.92
N ILE A 55 0.16 -0.95 7.12
CA ILE A 55 0.50 -2.28 7.68
C ILE A 55 -0.76 -3.14 7.85
N ARG A 56 -1.87 -2.56 8.38
CA ARG A 56 -3.14 -3.30 8.52
C ARG A 56 -3.68 -3.77 7.17
N ILE A 57 -3.63 -2.90 6.16
CA ILE A 57 -4.08 -3.23 4.81
C ILE A 57 -3.18 -4.34 4.22
N ALA A 58 -1.86 -4.17 4.30
CA ALA A 58 -0.90 -5.16 3.79
C ALA A 58 -1.10 -6.53 4.44
N ARG A 59 -1.31 -6.57 5.75
CA ARG A 59 -1.59 -7.81 6.49
C ARG A 59 -2.91 -8.45 6.07
N ALA A 60 -3.97 -7.65 5.90
CA ALA A 60 -5.30 -8.17 5.51
C ALA A 60 -5.31 -8.74 4.09
N GLU A 61 -4.47 -8.22 3.21
CA GLU A 61 -4.38 -8.62 1.80
C GLU A 61 -3.26 -9.62 1.51
N ASP A 62 -2.52 -10.06 2.53
CA ASP A 62 -1.31 -10.89 2.37
C ASP A 62 -0.34 -10.26 1.36
N ALA A 63 -0.10 -8.95 1.51
CA ALA A 63 0.67 -8.13 0.62
C ALA A 63 2.03 -7.74 1.22
N LYS A 64 2.99 -7.48 0.33
CA LYS A 64 4.27 -6.87 0.68
C LYS A 64 4.11 -5.35 0.76
N LEU A 65 4.58 -4.75 1.85
CA LEU A 65 4.64 -3.30 1.99
C LEU A 65 5.89 -2.77 1.26
N VAL A 66 5.71 -1.73 0.46
CA VAL A 66 6.79 -1.06 -0.28
C VAL A 66 6.86 0.40 0.15
N PRO A 67 7.48 0.71 1.29
CA PRO A 67 7.76 2.10 1.65
C PRO A 67 8.77 2.68 0.66
N ALA A 68 8.45 3.84 0.09
CA ALA A 68 9.28 4.49 -0.89
C ALA A 68 9.62 5.93 -0.45
N TYR A 69 10.87 6.15 -0.09
CA TYR A 69 11.36 7.50 0.18
C TYR A 69 11.70 8.20 -1.12
N LEU A 70 11.03 9.34 -1.37
CA LEU A 70 11.23 10.12 -2.59
C LEU A 70 12.20 11.28 -2.30
N ILE A 71 13.39 11.17 -2.88
CA ILE A 71 14.40 12.21 -2.84
C ILE A 71 14.07 13.30 -3.85
N LEU A 72 13.88 14.53 -3.37
CA LEU A 72 13.67 15.69 -4.23
C LEU A 72 15.00 16.39 -4.47
N VAL A 73 15.47 16.38 -5.72
CA VAL A 73 16.74 16.99 -6.12
C VAL A 73 16.47 18.36 -6.75
N PRO A 74 16.80 19.47 -6.07
CA PRO A 74 16.72 20.81 -6.65
C PRO A 74 17.56 20.94 -7.92
N LEU A 75 17.15 21.84 -8.82
CA LEU A 75 17.83 22.05 -10.12
C LEU A 75 19.28 22.54 -9.96
N GLU A 76 19.58 23.18 -8.83
CA GLU A 76 20.85 23.84 -8.52
C GLU A 76 21.94 22.85 -8.09
N TYR A 77 21.58 21.62 -7.74
CA TYR A 77 22.53 20.63 -7.26
C TYR A 77 22.79 19.53 -8.30
N ALA A 78 24.05 19.11 -8.37
CA ALA A 78 24.40 17.89 -9.07
C ALA A 78 23.69 16.70 -8.40
N PRO A 79 23.02 15.82 -9.17
CA PRO A 79 22.19 14.74 -8.62
C PRO A 79 22.93 13.85 -7.62
N ASP A 80 24.21 13.59 -7.86
CA ASP A 80 24.99 12.60 -7.12
C ASP A 80 25.31 13.03 -5.68
N VAL A 81 25.61 14.32 -5.45
CA VAL A 81 25.98 14.84 -4.11
C VAL A 81 24.75 14.98 -3.22
N ALA A 82 23.66 15.50 -3.76
CA ALA A 82 22.39 15.62 -3.02
C ALA A 82 21.81 14.25 -2.64
N MET A 83 22.05 13.24 -3.48
CA MET A 83 21.57 11.90 -3.27
C MET A 83 22.23 11.21 -2.07
N GLN A 84 23.55 11.31 -1.89
CA GLN A 84 24.25 10.66 -0.79
C GLN A 84 23.80 11.16 0.58
N GLN A 85 23.65 12.46 0.76
CA GLN A 85 23.18 13.04 2.02
C GLN A 85 21.74 12.63 2.35
N GLN A 86 20.86 12.64 1.36
CA GLN A 86 19.47 12.27 1.56
C GLN A 86 19.27 10.77 1.78
N VAL A 87 20.07 9.93 1.17
CA VAL A 87 20.08 8.48 1.45
C VAL A 87 20.47 8.22 2.92
N THR A 88 21.47 8.92 3.44
CA THR A 88 21.86 8.80 4.86
C THR A 88 20.72 9.16 5.82
N VAL A 89 19.90 10.12 5.45
CA VAL A 89 18.69 10.51 6.23
C VAL A 89 17.54 9.51 6.03
N ALA A 90 17.38 8.97 4.84
CA ALA A 90 16.29 8.04 4.50
C ALA A 90 16.44 6.67 5.19
N MET A 91 17.67 6.15 5.28
CA MET A 91 17.94 4.79 5.76
C MET A 91 17.37 4.52 7.16
N PRO A 92 17.62 5.33 8.21
CA PRO A 92 17.05 5.09 9.53
C PRO A 92 15.52 5.10 9.54
N MET A 93 14.90 5.93 8.71
CA MET A 93 13.43 5.99 8.59
C MET A 93 12.88 4.71 7.96
N LEU A 94 13.50 4.22 6.88
CA LEU A 94 13.11 2.98 6.22
C LEU A 94 13.31 1.78 7.14
N GLU A 95 14.42 1.72 7.89
CA GLU A 95 14.68 0.69 8.89
C GLU A 95 13.60 0.68 10.00
N ALA A 96 13.21 1.86 10.50
CA ALA A 96 12.15 1.96 11.49
C ALA A 96 10.79 1.46 10.97
N ILE A 97 10.47 1.77 9.70
CA ILE A 97 9.26 1.27 9.03
C ILE A 97 9.32 -0.24 8.86
N GLU A 98 10.47 -0.77 8.42
CA GLU A 98 10.68 -2.20 8.27
C GLU A 98 10.50 -2.94 9.59
N HIS A 99 11.13 -2.47 10.66
CA HIS A 99 10.96 -3.03 12.01
C HIS A 99 9.49 -3.03 12.47
N ALA A 100 8.76 -1.95 12.21
CA ALA A 100 7.34 -1.86 12.58
C ALA A 100 6.48 -2.87 11.81
N ALA A 101 6.71 -3.01 10.51
CA ALA A 101 5.98 -3.92 9.64
C ALA A 101 6.32 -5.40 9.95
N LEU A 102 7.60 -5.74 10.12
CA LEU A 102 8.03 -7.10 10.45
C LEU A 102 7.48 -7.59 11.79
N ARG A 103 7.39 -6.73 12.81
CA ARG A 103 6.71 -7.08 14.07
C ARG A 103 5.23 -7.43 13.89
N SER A 104 4.62 -6.93 12.82
CA SER A 104 3.24 -7.22 12.45
C SER A 104 3.10 -8.40 11.48
N GLY A 105 4.21 -9.07 11.13
CA GLY A 105 4.25 -10.17 10.19
C GLY A 105 4.08 -9.75 8.73
N VAL A 106 4.32 -8.48 8.39
CA VAL A 106 4.21 -7.94 7.03
C VAL A 106 5.60 -7.85 6.40
N PRO A 107 5.84 -8.52 5.27
CA PRO A 107 7.11 -8.41 4.55
C PRO A 107 7.26 -7.01 3.94
N VAL A 108 8.50 -6.50 3.93
CA VAL A 108 8.85 -5.17 3.43
C VAL A 108 9.83 -5.25 2.28
N ASP A 109 9.73 -4.31 1.36
CA ASP A 109 10.62 -4.13 0.22
C ASP A 109 10.84 -2.62 0.00
N ALA A 110 11.70 -2.02 0.82
CA ALA A 110 11.93 -0.57 0.83
C ALA A 110 12.56 -0.07 -0.47
N ARG A 111 12.16 1.14 -0.88
CA ARG A 111 12.69 1.82 -2.07
C ARG A 111 13.14 3.23 -1.75
N ILE A 112 14.17 3.65 -2.45
CA ILE A 112 14.56 5.06 -2.55
C ILE A 112 14.54 5.43 -4.03
N GLU A 113 13.78 6.46 -4.37
CA GLU A 113 13.71 6.96 -5.73
C GLU A 113 13.92 8.48 -5.75
N SER A 114 14.52 9.00 -6.80
CA SER A 114 14.82 10.42 -6.92
C SER A 114 14.07 11.08 -8.07
N GLY A 115 13.73 12.35 -7.88
CA GLY A 115 13.07 13.15 -8.93
C GLY A 115 13.13 14.63 -8.65
N ARG A 116 12.78 15.44 -9.64
CA ARG A 116 12.70 16.90 -9.51
C ARG A 116 11.45 17.33 -8.73
N THR A 117 10.42 16.50 -8.78
CA THR A 117 9.15 16.66 -8.06
C THR A 117 8.71 15.32 -7.48
N PRO A 118 7.82 15.28 -6.50
CA PRO A 118 7.26 14.03 -5.97
C PRO A 118 6.64 13.18 -7.08
N ILE A 119 5.91 13.83 -7.99
CA ILE A 119 5.26 13.17 -9.13
C ILE A 119 6.29 12.54 -10.08
N HIS A 120 7.38 13.24 -10.39
CA HIS A 120 8.42 12.71 -11.26
C HIS A 120 9.10 11.48 -10.64
N ALA A 121 9.40 11.51 -9.34
CA ALA A 121 9.95 10.35 -8.63
C ALA A 121 8.95 9.16 -8.62
N LEU A 122 7.67 9.42 -8.37
CA LEU A 122 6.63 8.40 -8.45
C LEU A 122 6.49 7.79 -9.85
N GLN A 123 6.49 8.61 -10.90
CA GLN A 123 6.42 8.12 -12.28
C GLN A 123 7.58 7.17 -12.60
N ARG A 124 8.79 7.50 -12.16
CA ARG A 124 9.95 6.60 -12.33
C ARG A 124 9.72 5.28 -11.63
N LEU A 125 9.21 5.31 -10.40
CA LEU A 125 8.98 4.12 -9.60
C LEU A 125 7.93 3.19 -10.24
N TRP A 126 6.77 3.70 -10.61
CA TRP A 126 5.72 2.86 -11.21
C TRP A 126 5.93 2.54 -12.69
N ASN A 127 6.85 3.21 -13.37
CA ASN A 127 7.31 2.78 -14.69
C ASN A 127 8.29 1.60 -14.61
N ALA A 128 9.03 1.50 -13.50
CA ALA A 128 9.98 0.43 -13.26
C ALA A 128 9.33 -0.81 -12.66
N GLU A 129 8.29 -0.62 -11.82
CA GLU A 129 7.67 -1.69 -11.03
C GLU A 129 6.14 -1.51 -10.99
N SER A 130 5.41 -2.62 -10.88
CA SER A 130 3.96 -2.62 -10.71
C SER A 130 3.58 -2.71 -9.23
N PHE A 131 2.50 -2.01 -8.86
CA PHE A 131 1.90 -2.02 -7.53
C PHE A 131 0.40 -2.27 -7.65
N ASP A 132 -0.16 -3.01 -6.70
CA ASP A 132 -1.61 -3.29 -6.67
C ASP A 132 -2.37 -2.13 -6.03
N ARG A 133 -1.70 -1.41 -5.09
CA ARG A 133 -2.30 -0.28 -4.37
C ARG A 133 -1.25 0.74 -3.99
N ILE A 134 -1.66 1.99 -3.94
CA ILE A 134 -0.85 3.11 -3.46
C ILE A 134 -1.55 3.73 -2.25
N VAL A 135 -0.86 3.84 -1.13
CA VAL A 135 -1.36 4.48 0.10
C VAL A 135 -0.57 5.76 0.33
N VAL A 136 -1.25 6.89 0.25
CA VAL A 136 -0.60 8.22 0.29
C VAL A 136 -1.09 8.99 1.51
N PRO A 137 -0.20 9.61 2.30
CA PRO A 137 -0.61 10.54 3.34
C PRO A 137 -1.19 11.82 2.73
N ALA A 138 -2.35 12.26 3.24
CA ALA A 138 -2.88 13.57 2.91
C ALA A 138 -1.99 14.66 3.53
N PRO A 139 -1.83 15.84 2.88
CA PRO A 139 -1.07 16.93 3.43
C PRO A 139 -1.74 17.44 4.71
N ILE A 140 -0.96 17.55 5.79
CA ILE A 140 -1.40 18.15 7.06
C ILE A 140 -0.47 19.30 7.42
N GLY A 141 -1.03 20.49 7.54
CA GLY A 141 -0.30 21.66 7.99
C GLY A 141 0.91 22.02 7.13
N ARG A 142 2.07 22.25 7.77
CA ARG A 142 3.33 22.60 7.11
C ARG A 142 4.20 21.40 6.74
N ASN A 143 3.67 20.19 6.80
CA ASN A 143 4.47 19.01 6.52
C ASN A 143 4.83 18.96 5.03
N PRO A 144 6.12 18.78 4.65
CA PRO A 144 6.59 18.74 3.27
C PRO A 144 6.25 17.37 2.63
N GLY A 145 4.97 17.03 2.58
CA GLY A 145 4.45 15.85 1.90
C GLY A 145 3.98 16.18 0.48
N PHE A 146 3.09 15.35 -0.03
CA PHE A 146 2.41 15.62 -1.28
C PHE A 146 1.48 16.81 -1.16
N SER A 147 1.53 17.73 -2.12
CA SER A 147 0.60 18.84 -2.20
C SER A 147 -0.79 18.37 -2.66
N ALA A 148 -1.82 19.17 -2.46
CA ALA A 148 -3.16 18.90 -3.00
C ALA A 148 -3.15 18.71 -4.53
N LYS A 149 -2.27 19.42 -5.25
CA LYS A 149 -2.07 19.29 -6.69
C LYS A 149 -1.48 17.92 -7.04
N ASP A 150 -0.50 17.44 -6.25
CA ASP A 150 0.11 16.12 -6.47
C ASP A 150 -0.92 15.01 -6.25
N LEU A 151 -1.77 15.13 -5.21
CA LEU A 151 -2.84 14.17 -4.94
C LEU A 151 -3.88 14.15 -6.06
N ALA A 152 -4.32 15.31 -6.53
CA ALA A 152 -5.25 15.41 -7.65
C ALA A 152 -4.68 14.77 -8.92
N TRP A 153 -3.39 14.97 -9.17
CA TRP A 153 -2.71 14.33 -10.29
C TRP A 153 -2.64 12.81 -10.12
N MET A 154 -2.29 12.32 -8.94
CA MET A 154 -2.26 10.87 -8.65
C MET A 154 -3.62 10.21 -8.86
N LEU A 155 -4.72 10.84 -8.42
CA LEU A 155 -6.06 10.30 -8.59
C LEU A 155 -6.48 10.11 -10.06
N THR A 156 -5.86 10.86 -10.98
CA THR A 156 -6.16 10.77 -12.41
C THR A 156 -5.17 9.92 -13.20
N HIS A 157 -3.94 9.73 -12.70
CA HIS A 157 -2.86 9.11 -13.47
C HIS A 157 -2.25 7.87 -12.82
N ALA A 158 -2.58 7.58 -11.56
CA ALA A 158 -2.02 6.40 -10.90
C ALA A 158 -2.42 5.11 -11.62
N PRO A 159 -1.49 4.17 -11.81
CA PRO A 159 -1.76 2.93 -12.55
C PRO A 159 -2.54 1.90 -11.71
N SER A 160 -2.78 2.18 -10.43
CA SER A 160 -3.39 1.27 -9.48
C SER A 160 -4.32 2.00 -8.50
N GLU A 161 -5.06 1.24 -7.71
CA GLU A 161 -5.94 1.79 -6.68
C GLU A 161 -5.18 2.70 -5.72
N THR A 162 -5.66 3.92 -5.52
CA THR A 162 -5.02 4.93 -4.67
C THR A 162 -5.89 5.24 -3.46
N LEU A 163 -5.33 5.06 -2.26
CA LEU A 163 -5.93 5.43 -0.99
C LEU A 163 -5.22 6.66 -0.43
N ILE A 164 -5.99 7.70 -0.16
CA ILE A 164 -5.48 8.89 0.52
C ILE A 164 -5.92 8.83 1.97
N LEU A 165 -4.95 8.74 2.87
CA LEU A 165 -5.20 8.68 4.30
C LEU A 165 -4.90 10.05 4.93
N ARG A 166 -5.90 10.61 5.58
CA ARG A 166 -5.74 11.81 6.39
C ARG A 166 -5.53 11.37 7.84
N PRO A 167 -4.35 11.63 8.43
CA PRO A 167 -4.15 11.45 9.85
C PRO A 167 -5.11 12.34 10.66
N ASP A 168 -5.52 11.89 11.84
CA ASP A 168 -6.32 12.70 12.74
C ASP A 168 -5.57 13.97 13.10
N PRO A 169 -6.20 15.14 13.00
CA PRO A 169 -5.61 16.37 13.51
C PRO A 169 -5.59 16.27 15.04
N SER A 170 -4.46 15.90 15.62
CA SER A 170 -4.20 15.94 17.06
C SER A 170 -3.84 17.35 17.50
#